data_cd98e3883c6dde082da6a417a672467c
#
_entry.id   cd98e3883c6dde082da6a417a672467c
#
_cell.length_a   1.000
_cell.length_b   1.000
_cell.length_c   1.000
_cell.angle_alpha   90.00
_cell.angle_beta   90.00
_cell.angle_gamma   90.00
#
_symmetry.space_group_name_H-M   'P 1'
#
loop_
_entity.id
_entity.type
_entity.pdbx_description
1 polymer ?
#
loop_
_entity_poly.entity_id
_entity_poly.type
_entity_poly.pdbx_seq_one_letter_code
_entity_poly.pdbx_strand_id
1 'polypeptide(L)'
;MILKKSWQKSVVNSHPSKIILAVGAHPDDIDIGYAGTIAKWISEGAETTYLILTDGSKGSEDPRISNQELTKTRRAEQQKAADLLGVKKVIFLDFVDGELENTPALRKQIIKIIRQIKPTT
;
A
#
# COMPACT_ATOMS: atom_id res chain seq x y z
N MET A 1 24.40 -17.45 -15.26
CA MET A 1 24.91 -16.07 -15.36
C MET A 1 24.47 -15.32 -16.63
N ILE A 2 24.35 -15.98 -17.76
CA ILE A 2 23.90 -15.37 -19.03
C ILE A 2 22.41 -14.97 -19.00
N LEU A 3 21.56 -15.66 -18.26
CA LEU A 3 20.14 -15.36 -18.08
C LEU A 3 19.86 -14.06 -17.31
N LYS A 4 20.75 -13.63 -16.42
CA LYS A 4 20.60 -12.36 -15.67
C LYS A 4 20.82 -11.13 -16.56
N LYS A 5 21.65 -11.21 -17.58
CA LYS A 5 21.93 -10.08 -18.50
C LYS A 5 20.84 -9.88 -19.56
N SER A 6 20.16 -10.95 -19.99
CA SER A 6 19.05 -10.83 -20.94
C SER A 6 17.77 -10.29 -20.31
N TRP A 7 17.56 -10.55 -19.00
CA TRP A 7 16.44 -9.99 -18.26
C TRP A 7 16.55 -8.48 -18.06
N GLN A 8 17.74 -7.98 -17.77
CA GLN A 8 17.96 -6.54 -17.57
C GLN A 8 17.82 -5.71 -18.85
N LYS A 9 17.98 -6.30 -20.04
CA LYS A 9 17.85 -5.57 -21.31
C LYS A 9 16.40 -5.41 -21.80
N SER A 10 15.47 -6.23 -21.35
CA SER A 10 14.07 -6.14 -21.75
C SER A 10 13.23 -5.17 -20.90
N VAL A 11 13.80 -4.63 -19.82
CA VAL A 11 13.11 -3.71 -18.89
C VAL A 11 13.32 -2.23 -19.27
N VAL A 12 14.15 -1.94 -20.26
CA VAL A 12 14.47 -0.56 -20.65
C VAL A 12 13.66 -0.14 -21.88
N ASN A 13 12.36 -0.29 -21.88
CA ASN A 13 11.54 0.31 -22.93
C ASN A 13 10.33 1.04 -22.35
N SER A 14 10.52 2.32 -22.06
CA SER A 14 9.77 3.48 -22.60
C SER A 14 8.25 3.33 -22.69
N HIS A 15 7.59 2.74 -21.69
CA HIS A 15 6.21 3.10 -21.42
C HIS A 15 6.20 4.05 -20.23
N PRO A 16 5.32 5.08 -20.23
CA PRO A 16 5.15 5.90 -19.04
C PRO A 16 4.93 4.93 -17.88
N SER A 17 5.81 5.00 -16.90
CA SER A 17 5.75 4.14 -15.72
C SER A 17 4.34 4.19 -15.18
N LYS A 18 3.67 3.05 -15.06
CA LYS A 18 2.36 3.02 -14.41
C LYS A 18 2.49 3.65 -13.03
N ILE A 19 1.59 4.55 -12.72
CA ILE A 19 1.46 5.12 -11.38
C ILE A 19 0.31 4.41 -10.72
N ILE A 20 0.59 3.65 -9.68
CA ILE A 20 -0.37 2.77 -9.02
C ILE A 20 -0.72 3.35 -7.65
N LEU A 21 -2.01 3.44 -7.38
CA LEU A 21 -2.54 3.67 -6.05
C LEU A 21 -3.30 2.42 -5.60
N ALA A 22 -2.70 1.67 -4.68
CA ALA A 22 -3.35 0.51 -4.07
C ALA A 22 -4.00 0.92 -2.75
N VAL A 23 -5.28 0.62 -2.59
CA VAL A 23 -6.08 1.03 -1.43
C VAL A 23 -6.50 -0.20 -0.65
N GLY A 24 -6.20 -0.22 0.64
CA GLY A 24 -6.62 -1.25 1.58
C GLY A 24 -7.41 -0.66 2.75
N ALA A 25 -8.37 -1.40 3.27
CA ALA A 25 -9.10 -0.99 4.46
C ALA A 25 -8.22 -1.05 5.72
N HIS A 26 -7.41 -2.10 5.84
CA HIS A 26 -6.55 -2.35 6.98
C HIS A 26 -5.10 -2.55 6.55
N PRO A 27 -4.13 -2.37 7.47
CA PRO A 27 -2.77 -2.87 7.26
C PRO A 27 -2.81 -4.36 6.90
N ASP A 28 -1.98 -4.77 5.92
CA ASP A 28 -1.86 -6.10 5.32
C ASP A 28 -2.84 -6.49 4.20
N ASP A 29 -3.98 -5.84 4.06
CA ASP A 29 -4.97 -6.18 3.01
C ASP A 29 -4.35 -6.22 1.60
N ILE A 30 -3.53 -5.24 1.29
CA ILE A 30 -2.88 -5.15 -0.03
C ILE A 30 -1.86 -6.28 -0.19
N ASP A 31 -1.09 -6.56 0.85
CA ASP A 31 -0.03 -7.58 0.81
C ASP A 31 -0.64 -8.98 0.62
N ILE A 32 -1.71 -9.30 1.33
CA ILE A 32 -2.39 -10.59 1.20
C ILE A 32 -3.06 -10.74 -0.16
N GLY A 33 -3.72 -9.69 -0.64
CA GLY A 33 -4.50 -9.75 -1.88
C GLY A 33 -3.69 -9.56 -3.15
N TYR A 34 -2.68 -8.70 -3.13
CA TYR A 34 -2.09 -8.16 -4.34
C TYR A 34 -0.56 -8.08 -4.37
N ALA A 35 0.16 -8.53 -3.35
CA ALA A 35 1.62 -8.36 -3.26
C ALA A 35 2.36 -8.90 -4.49
N GLY A 36 1.96 -10.05 -5.01
CA GLY A 36 2.57 -10.65 -6.20
C GLY A 36 2.39 -9.79 -7.45
N THR A 37 1.20 -9.25 -7.65
CA THR A 37 0.90 -8.35 -8.78
C THR A 37 1.66 -7.03 -8.65
N ILE A 38 1.69 -6.45 -7.45
CA ILE A 38 2.43 -5.21 -7.16
C ILE A 38 3.93 -5.41 -7.41
N ALA A 39 4.50 -6.50 -6.89
CA ALA A 39 5.92 -6.83 -7.10
C ALA A 39 6.26 -6.95 -8.59
N LYS A 40 5.41 -7.61 -9.36
CA LYS A 40 5.57 -7.72 -10.81
C LYS A 40 5.57 -6.34 -11.48
N TRP A 41 4.57 -5.52 -11.20
CA TRP A 41 4.47 -4.19 -11.80
C TRP A 41 5.62 -3.27 -11.40
N ILE A 42 6.08 -3.32 -10.15
CA ILE A 42 7.26 -2.57 -9.71
C ILE A 42 8.51 -3.04 -10.46
N SER A 43 8.67 -4.35 -10.67
CA SER A 43 9.79 -4.89 -11.47
C SER A 43 9.76 -4.44 -12.92
N GLU A 44 8.59 -4.10 -13.43
CA GLU A 44 8.35 -3.55 -14.78
C GLU A 44 8.45 -2.00 -14.81
N GLY A 45 8.80 -1.36 -13.70
CA GLY A 45 9.02 0.08 -13.61
C GLY A 45 7.83 0.89 -13.07
N ALA A 46 6.79 0.25 -12.54
CA ALA A 46 5.67 0.96 -11.94
C ALA A 46 6.08 1.66 -10.64
N GLU A 47 5.57 2.86 -10.44
CA GLU A 47 5.65 3.59 -9.18
C GLU A 47 4.37 3.34 -8.36
N THR A 48 4.50 2.78 -7.17
CA THR A 48 3.35 2.35 -6.37
C THR A 48 3.29 3.10 -5.05
N THR A 49 2.10 3.59 -4.71
CA THR A 49 1.75 4.13 -3.40
C THR A 49 0.65 3.27 -2.77
N TYR A 50 0.80 2.97 -1.50
CA TYR A 50 -0.23 2.34 -0.69
C TYR A 50 -1.04 3.38 0.08
N LEU A 51 -2.34 3.21 0.12
CA LEU A 51 -3.25 3.98 0.96
C LEU A 51 -4.02 3.03 1.88
N ILE A 52 -3.78 3.14 3.16
CA ILE A 52 -4.44 2.34 4.20
C ILE A 52 -5.44 3.22 4.93
N LEU A 53 -6.71 2.82 4.94
CA LEU A 53 -7.80 3.68 5.40
C LEU A 53 -7.97 3.68 6.92
N THR A 54 -7.78 2.53 7.59
CA THR A 54 -7.97 2.40 9.03
C THR A 54 -6.69 2.07 9.77
N ASP A 55 -6.72 2.26 11.07
CA ASP A 55 -5.61 2.00 11.97
C ASP A 55 -5.38 0.51 12.29
N GLY A 56 -6.33 -0.36 11.94
CA GLY A 56 -6.25 -1.80 12.24
C GLY A 56 -6.29 -2.13 13.73
N SER A 57 -6.79 -1.21 14.56
CA SER A 57 -6.71 -1.29 16.02
C SER A 57 -7.53 -2.43 16.65
N LYS A 58 -8.49 -2.99 15.92
CA LYS A 58 -9.33 -4.10 16.38
C LYS A 58 -8.90 -5.48 15.86
N GLY A 59 -7.71 -5.59 15.29
CA GLY A 59 -7.21 -6.82 14.69
C GLY A 59 -6.66 -7.86 15.68
N SER A 60 -6.77 -7.68 16.98
CA SER A 60 -6.37 -8.64 18.00
C SER A 60 -7.41 -8.76 19.09
N GLU A 61 -7.65 -9.99 19.55
CA GLU A 61 -8.48 -10.29 20.69
C GLU A 61 -7.69 -10.42 22.00
N ASP A 62 -6.37 -10.27 21.95
CA ASP A 62 -5.51 -10.36 23.14
C ASP A 62 -5.69 -9.11 24.03
N PRO A 63 -6.26 -9.26 25.24
CA PRO A 63 -6.54 -8.15 26.12
C PRO A 63 -5.26 -7.49 26.70
N ARG A 64 -4.10 -8.11 26.52
CA ARG A 64 -2.80 -7.58 26.98
C ARG A 64 -2.23 -6.55 26.00
N ILE A 65 -2.75 -6.50 24.78
CA ILE A 65 -2.27 -5.57 23.74
C ILE A 65 -3.28 -4.43 23.65
N SER A 66 -2.83 -3.20 23.92
CA SER A 66 -3.67 -2.02 23.71
C SER A 66 -3.90 -1.74 22.24
N ASN A 67 -5.02 -1.12 21.89
CA ASN A 67 -5.31 -0.71 20.51
C ASN A 67 -4.20 0.18 19.94
N GLN A 68 -3.62 1.03 20.77
CA GLN A 68 -2.53 1.92 20.38
C GLN A 68 -1.24 1.15 20.04
N GLU A 69 -0.88 0.17 20.85
CA GLU A 69 0.28 -0.69 20.59
C GLU A 69 0.09 -1.53 19.34
N LEU A 70 -1.12 -2.09 19.16
CA LEU A 70 -1.44 -2.85 17.97
C LEU A 70 -1.36 -1.99 16.70
N THR A 71 -1.93 -0.80 16.73
CA THR A 71 -1.85 0.16 15.60
C THR A 71 -0.41 0.45 15.24
N LYS A 72 0.44 0.72 16.22
CA LYS A 72 1.86 1.00 16.01
C LYS A 72 2.59 -0.18 15.37
N THR A 73 2.36 -1.38 15.89
CA THR A 73 2.96 -2.62 15.38
C THR A 73 2.52 -2.89 13.95
N ARG A 74 1.23 -2.83 13.66
CA ARG A 74 0.70 -3.09 12.32
C ARG A 74 1.18 -2.08 11.28
N ARG A 75 1.33 -0.82 11.65
CA ARG A 75 1.91 0.19 10.76
C ARG A 75 3.38 -0.09 10.44
N ALA A 76 4.15 -0.49 11.44
CA ALA A 76 5.55 -0.85 11.25
C ALA A 76 5.71 -2.08 10.34
N GLU A 77 4.88 -3.09 10.52
CA GLU A 77 4.84 -4.28 9.67
C GLU A 77 4.45 -3.94 8.23
N GLN A 78 3.42 -3.12 8.05
CA GLN A 78 2.98 -2.66 6.74
C GLN A 78 4.09 -1.88 6.03
N GLN A 79 4.77 -0.98 6.72
CA GLN A 79 5.87 -0.21 6.15
C GLN A 79 7.02 -1.13 5.74
N LYS A 80 7.37 -2.10 6.57
CA LYS A 80 8.41 -3.08 6.27
C LYS A 80 8.07 -3.93 5.05
N ALA A 81 6.83 -4.40 4.93
CA ALA A 81 6.38 -5.15 3.77
C ALA A 81 6.43 -4.29 2.50
N ALA A 82 5.99 -3.05 2.56
CA ALA A 82 6.05 -2.10 1.46
C ALA A 82 7.50 -1.84 1.01
N ASP A 83 8.41 -1.65 1.95
CA ASP A 83 9.84 -1.44 1.65
C ASP A 83 10.46 -2.65 0.97
N LEU A 84 10.12 -3.87 1.39
CA LEU A 84 10.59 -5.11 0.76
C LEU A 84 10.11 -5.26 -0.69
N LEU A 85 8.91 -4.79 -0.99
CA LEU A 85 8.34 -4.84 -2.35
C LEU A 85 8.84 -3.71 -3.25
N GLY A 86 9.44 -2.67 -2.70
CA GLY A 86 9.84 -1.48 -3.44
C GLY A 86 8.71 -0.46 -3.62
N VAL A 87 7.69 -0.48 -2.78
CA VAL A 87 6.62 0.51 -2.75
C VAL A 87 7.20 1.87 -2.36
N LYS A 88 6.88 2.90 -3.13
CA LYS A 88 7.45 4.24 -2.95
C LYS A 88 6.99 4.91 -1.65
N LYS A 89 5.72 4.76 -1.30
CA LYS A 89 5.11 5.45 -0.16
C LYS A 89 3.94 4.65 0.39
N VAL A 90 3.79 4.68 1.71
CA VAL A 90 2.59 4.23 2.41
C VAL A 90 1.93 5.42 3.09
N ILE A 91 0.67 5.66 2.79
CA ILE A 91 -0.16 6.69 3.40
C ILE A 91 -1.14 6.00 4.34
N PHE A 92 -1.13 6.37 5.60
CA PHE A 92 -2.09 5.91 6.60
C PHE A 92 -3.11 7.01 6.89
N LEU A 93 -4.39 6.71 6.76
CA LEU A 93 -5.46 7.52 7.30
C LEU A 93 -5.79 7.01 8.72
N ASP A 94 -6.24 7.91 9.58
CA ASP A 94 -6.46 7.60 11.00
C ASP A 94 -7.92 7.25 11.33
N PHE A 95 -8.62 6.63 10.39
CA PHE A 95 -9.97 6.14 10.69
C PHE A 95 -9.91 4.92 11.61
N VAL A 96 -10.84 4.86 12.56
CA VAL A 96 -10.89 3.77 13.53
C VAL A 96 -11.37 2.50 12.85
N ASP A 97 -10.64 1.40 13.07
CA ASP A 97 -11.01 0.08 12.58
C ASP A 97 -12.41 -0.32 13.07
N GLY A 98 -13.25 -0.79 12.15
CA GLY A 98 -14.63 -1.15 12.39
C GLY A 98 -15.62 0.02 12.41
N GLU A 99 -15.15 1.27 12.30
CA GLU A 99 -15.98 2.49 12.31
C GLU A 99 -15.91 3.27 11.00
N LEU A 100 -15.35 2.67 9.97
CA LEU A 100 -15.22 3.32 8.66
C LEU A 100 -16.58 3.45 7.99
N GLU A 101 -16.99 4.67 7.72
CA GLU A 101 -18.24 4.99 7.03
C GLU A 101 -17.98 5.80 5.76
N ASN A 102 -18.86 5.65 4.78
CA ASN A 102 -18.80 6.44 3.55
C ASN A 102 -19.27 7.87 3.78
N THR A 103 -18.41 8.68 4.37
CA THR A 103 -18.68 10.08 4.69
C THR A 103 -18.11 11.04 3.64
N PRO A 104 -18.64 12.29 3.55
CA PRO A 104 -18.02 13.34 2.76
C PRO A 104 -16.55 13.60 3.14
N ALA A 105 -16.20 13.51 4.42
CA ALA A 105 -14.85 13.70 4.92
C ALA A 105 -13.88 12.63 4.38
N LEU A 106 -14.26 11.36 4.43
CA LEU A 106 -13.48 10.26 3.86
C LEU A 106 -13.28 10.44 2.36
N ARG A 107 -14.37 10.68 1.63
CA ARG A 107 -14.29 10.90 0.17
C ARG A 107 -13.37 12.05 -0.20
N LYS A 108 -13.43 13.17 0.53
CA LYS A 108 -12.58 14.33 0.31
C LYS A 108 -11.10 14.00 0.49
N GLN A 109 -10.74 13.25 1.50
CA GLN A 109 -9.35 12.81 1.74
C GLN A 109 -8.85 11.91 0.61
N ILE A 110 -9.64 10.92 0.20
CA ILE A 110 -9.28 10.01 -0.91
C ILE A 110 -9.12 10.78 -2.22
N ILE A 111 -10.07 11.66 -2.55
CA ILE A 111 -10.00 12.49 -3.76
C ILE A 111 -8.74 13.37 -3.76
N LYS A 112 -8.39 13.97 -2.62
CA LYS A 112 -7.18 14.76 -2.49
C LYS A 112 -5.94 13.95 -2.81
N ILE A 113 -5.84 12.73 -2.29
CA ILE A 113 -4.73 11.81 -2.52
C ILE A 113 -4.66 11.41 -3.99
N ILE A 114 -5.79 11.04 -4.60
CA ILE A 114 -5.86 10.69 -6.02
C ILE A 114 -5.37 11.86 -6.89
N ARG A 115 -5.80 13.07 -6.59
CA ARG A 115 -5.37 14.27 -7.34
C ARG A 115 -3.89 14.60 -7.17
N GLN A 116 -3.31 14.29 -6.02
CA GLN A 116 -1.88 14.48 -5.77
C GLN A 116 -1.02 13.44 -6.48
N ILE A 117 -1.43 12.18 -6.42
CA ILE A 117 -0.67 11.04 -6.97
C ILE A 117 -0.89 10.91 -8.48
N LYS A 118 -2.08 11.26 -8.96
CA LYS A 118 -2.50 11.11 -10.37
C LYS A 118 -2.26 9.69 -10.89
N PRO A 119 -2.81 8.65 -10.21
CA PRO A 119 -2.58 7.28 -10.61
C PRO A 119 -3.17 6.99 -11.99
N THR A 120 -2.53 6.09 -12.70
CA THR A 120 -3.02 5.52 -13.96
C THR A 120 -3.79 4.23 -13.73
N THR A 121 -3.60 3.62 -12.54
CA THR A 121 -4.25 2.37 -12.10
C THR A 121 -4.49 2.40 -10.61
#